data_39e558924149bbf3025efcf5e72686e3
#
_entry.id   39e558924149bbf3025efcf5e72686e3
#
_cell.length_a   1.000
_cell.length_b   1.000
_cell.length_c   1.000
_cell.angle_alpha   90.00
_cell.angle_beta   90.00
_cell.angle_gamma   90.00
#
_symmetry.space_group_name_H-M   'P 1'
#
loop_
_entity.id
_entity.type
_entity.pdbx_description
1 polymer ?
#
loop_
_entity_poly.entity_id
_entity_poly.type
_entity_poly.pdbx_seq_one_letter_code
_entity_poly.pdbx_strand_id
1 'polypeptide(L)'
;MNYLAYIMNQEKIFTIIFTILFFVSCKSYASPNPIDFSTDNESSGFYISGQYKPSYPYFKNFIVIEAENKPLILFAVKKDASEKLPLNSKDNFKDKYDPIYNPNFKGYSLSIGYSVSGPRIEIEGSYEQFLIDNTIYKNQENAKYFALSRSETISDSDDCNYVTAENNGISIYSLTVNTCYDLITIGIPIVPNICVGIGGSVINFLTLTNLQLSYQAKAGLQYFLSPKVIMFINGYAQKLSNTNFKNIPVEYNNFNLKDNPKHISPSAKFDINFFGLECGMRFIF
;
A
#
# COMPACT_ATOMS: atom_id res chain seq x y z
N MET A 1 -14.49 -12.29 17.02
CA MET A 1 -13.30 -13.01 17.54
C MET A 1 -12.54 -13.83 16.47
N ASN A 2 -13.02 -13.96 15.25
CA ASN A 2 -12.39 -14.80 14.20
C ASN A 2 -11.50 -14.05 13.20
N TYR A 3 -11.54 -12.72 13.14
CA TYR A 3 -10.77 -11.92 12.15
C TYR A 3 -9.30 -11.76 12.54
N LEU A 4 -9.01 -11.55 13.82
CA LEU A 4 -7.62 -11.45 14.33
C LEU A 4 -6.86 -12.79 14.19
N ALA A 5 -7.53 -13.91 14.37
CA ALA A 5 -6.94 -15.23 14.19
C ALA A 5 -6.63 -15.53 12.70
N TYR A 6 -7.41 -14.97 11.77
CA TYR A 6 -7.19 -15.10 10.33
C TYR A 6 -5.96 -14.29 9.86
N ILE A 7 -5.80 -13.05 10.33
CA ILE A 7 -4.66 -12.19 10.01
C ILE A 7 -3.35 -12.75 10.60
N MET A 8 -3.39 -13.20 11.86
CA MET A 8 -2.22 -13.86 12.50
C MET A 8 -1.81 -15.16 11.79
N ASN A 9 -2.74 -15.84 11.14
CA ASN A 9 -2.44 -17.06 10.39
C ASN A 9 -1.76 -16.77 9.04
N GLN A 10 -2.07 -15.64 8.41
CA GLN A 10 -1.45 -15.19 7.15
C GLN A 10 0.03 -14.82 7.35
N GLU A 11 0.37 -14.10 8.42
CA GLU A 11 1.77 -13.76 8.74
C GLU A 11 2.62 -15.02 9.01
N LYS A 12 2.07 -16.00 9.72
CA LYS A 12 2.76 -17.28 9.99
C LYS A 12 2.96 -18.11 8.71
N ILE A 13 1.98 -18.17 7.85
CA ILE A 13 2.08 -18.90 6.57
C ILE A 13 3.15 -18.26 5.69
N PHE A 14 3.20 -16.93 5.62
CA PHE A 14 4.22 -16.22 4.85
C PHE A 14 5.62 -16.43 5.42
N THR A 15 5.79 -16.35 6.74
CA THR A 15 7.07 -16.62 7.41
C THR A 15 7.53 -18.05 7.15
N ILE A 16 6.63 -19.03 7.17
CA ILE A 16 6.93 -20.42 6.88
C ILE A 16 7.36 -20.60 5.41
N ILE A 17 6.64 -19.99 4.46
CA ILE A 17 6.98 -20.06 3.04
C ILE A 17 8.33 -19.40 2.77
N PHE A 18 8.60 -18.23 3.36
CA PHE A 18 9.87 -17.51 3.24
C PHE A 18 11.02 -18.32 3.85
N THR A 19 10.80 -18.95 5.01
CA THR A 19 11.79 -19.81 5.67
C THR A 19 12.08 -21.06 4.84
N ILE A 20 11.07 -21.70 4.28
CA ILE A 20 11.23 -22.87 3.40
C ILE A 20 12.01 -22.49 2.13
N LEU A 21 11.68 -21.36 1.48
CA LEU A 21 12.41 -20.86 0.32
C LEU A 21 13.88 -20.56 0.65
N PHE A 22 14.15 -19.98 1.83
CA PHE A 22 15.50 -19.70 2.29
C PHE A 22 16.31 -20.99 2.54
N PHE A 23 15.72 -22.01 3.16
CA PHE A 23 16.40 -23.31 3.42
C PHE A 23 16.55 -24.18 2.18
N VAL A 24 15.66 -24.09 1.20
CA VAL A 24 15.82 -24.79 -0.09
C VAL A 24 16.99 -24.20 -0.88
N SER A 25 17.24 -22.89 -0.76
CA SER A 25 18.35 -22.21 -1.42
C SER A 25 19.74 -22.55 -0.86
N CYS A 26 19.81 -22.92 0.43
CA CYS A 26 21.08 -23.24 1.10
C CYS A 26 21.70 -24.59 0.71
N LYS A 27 21.02 -25.41 -0.09
CA LYS A 27 21.56 -26.70 -0.58
C LYS A 27 22.24 -26.64 -1.96
N SER A 28 22.35 -25.46 -2.59
CA SER A 28 23.15 -25.37 -3.82
C SER A 28 24.63 -25.37 -3.45
N TYR A 29 25.32 -26.44 -3.79
CA TYR A 29 26.77 -26.55 -3.68
C TYR A 29 27.41 -25.41 -4.48
N ALA A 30 28.00 -24.44 -3.79
CA ALA A 30 28.87 -23.46 -4.43
C ALA A 30 30.09 -24.19 -4.94
N SER A 31 30.24 -24.32 -6.24
CA SER A 31 31.50 -24.72 -6.85
C SER A 31 32.53 -23.62 -6.61
N PRO A 32 33.75 -23.91 -6.13
CA PRO A 32 34.77 -22.90 -5.88
C PRO A 32 35.46 -22.38 -7.14
N ASN A 33 34.97 -22.73 -8.32
CA ASN A 33 35.53 -22.21 -9.57
C ASN A 33 35.13 -20.76 -9.77
N PRO A 34 36.06 -19.86 -10.14
CA PRO A 34 35.73 -18.48 -10.48
C PRO A 34 34.70 -18.50 -11.62
N ILE A 35 33.64 -17.74 -11.42
CA ILE A 35 32.58 -17.61 -12.42
C ILE A 35 33.21 -16.95 -13.63
N ASP A 36 33.30 -17.67 -14.72
CA ASP A 36 33.74 -17.12 -15.99
C ASP A 36 32.58 -16.35 -16.62
N PHE A 37 32.62 -15.01 -16.50
CA PHE A 37 31.60 -14.11 -17.02
C PHE A 37 31.69 -13.96 -18.57
N SER A 38 32.52 -14.76 -19.25
CA SER A 38 32.88 -14.49 -20.64
C SER A 38 31.93 -15.05 -21.70
N THR A 39 31.03 -15.99 -21.42
CA THR A 39 30.28 -16.64 -22.51
C THR A 39 28.82 -17.00 -22.28
N ASP A 40 28.34 -17.14 -21.04
CA ASP A 40 26.99 -17.71 -20.79
C ASP A 40 26.10 -16.90 -19.82
N ASN A 41 26.15 -15.57 -19.90
CA ASN A 41 25.22 -14.71 -19.13
C ASN A 41 23.79 -14.68 -19.72
N GLU A 42 23.43 -15.68 -20.51
CA GLU A 42 22.06 -15.90 -20.95
C GLU A 42 21.28 -16.62 -19.85
N SER A 43 20.88 -15.87 -18.83
CA SER A 43 19.93 -16.38 -17.84
C SER A 43 18.53 -16.42 -18.45
N SER A 44 18.33 -17.36 -19.38
CA SER A 44 17.04 -17.62 -19.98
C SER A 44 16.35 -18.73 -19.21
N GLY A 45 15.11 -18.53 -18.81
CA GLY A 45 14.35 -19.55 -18.09
C GLY A 45 13.23 -18.99 -17.25
N PHE A 46 12.48 -19.92 -16.67
CA PHE A 46 11.52 -19.59 -15.64
C PHE A 46 12.22 -19.19 -14.36
N TYR A 47 11.63 -18.26 -13.62
CA TYR A 47 12.17 -17.84 -12.34
C TYR A 47 11.06 -17.55 -11.32
N ILE A 48 11.47 -17.57 -10.07
CA ILE A 48 10.72 -17.05 -8.93
C ILE A 48 11.57 -15.99 -8.22
N SER A 49 10.96 -14.92 -7.74
CA SER A 49 11.66 -13.94 -6.93
C SER A 49 10.84 -13.52 -5.71
N GLY A 50 11.58 -13.15 -4.66
CA GLY A 50 11.03 -12.55 -3.46
C GLY A 50 11.74 -11.25 -3.15
N GLN A 51 10.98 -10.22 -2.80
CA GLN A 51 11.51 -8.89 -2.53
C GLN A 51 10.85 -8.23 -1.31
N TYR A 52 11.68 -7.51 -0.58
CA TYR A 52 11.29 -6.53 0.43
C TYR A 52 11.04 -5.20 -0.25
N LYS A 53 9.89 -4.56 0.04
CA LYS A 53 9.39 -3.36 -0.67
C LYS A 53 9.02 -2.22 0.30
N PRO A 54 9.95 -1.57 0.99
CA PRO A 54 9.64 -0.36 1.74
C PRO A 54 9.11 0.74 0.81
N SER A 55 8.07 1.46 1.28
CA SER A 55 7.38 2.45 0.45
C SER A 55 6.97 3.70 1.22
N TYR A 56 6.90 4.81 0.50
CA TYR A 56 6.46 6.11 0.96
C TYR A 56 5.14 6.47 0.28
N PRO A 57 4.08 6.79 1.05
CA PRO A 57 2.81 7.21 0.50
C PRO A 57 2.89 8.62 -0.08
N TYR A 58 2.22 8.83 -1.20
CA TYR A 58 2.03 10.13 -1.82
C TYR A 58 0.56 10.28 -2.19
N PHE A 59 -0.27 10.39 -1.14
CA PHE A 59 -1.71 10.50 -1.29
C PHE A 59 -2.09 11.97 -1.34
N LYS A 60 -3.01 12.31 -2.25
CA LYS A 60 -3.43 13.70 -2.48
C LYS A 60 -4.93 13.80 -2.72
N ASN A 61 -5.42 15.02 -2.65
CA ASN A 61 -6.79 15.37 -3.03
C ASN A 61 -7.85 14.55 -2.27
N PHE A 62 -7.60 14.30 -0.96
CA PHE A 62 -8.58 13.62 -0.13
C PHE A 62 -9.81 14.52 0.06
N ILE A 63 -10.91 14.11 -0.53
CA ILE A 63 -12.20 14.78 -0.42
C ILE A 63 -13.28 13.77 -0.13
N VAL A 64 -14.26 14.18 0.66
CA VAL A 64 -15.49 13.40 0.87
C VAL A 64 -16.64 14.19 0.31
N ILE A 65 -17.46 13.53 -0.48
CA ILE A 65 -18.62 14.10 -1.13
C ILE A 65 -19.88 13.34 -0.74
N GLU A 66 -20.99 14.04 -0.70
CA GLU A 66 -22.32 13.46 -0.56
C GLU A 66 -23.00 13.34 -1.94
N ALA A 67 -24.27 12.89 -1.95
CA ALA A 67 -25.10 12.86 -3.14
C ALA A 67 -25.03 14.20 -3.90
N GLU A 68 -25.14 14.15 -5.23
CA GLU A 68 -25.01 15.31 -6.13
C GLU A 68 -23.62 15.99 -6.13
N ASN A 69 -22.56 15.27 -5.72
CA ASN A 69 -21.18 15.77 -5.64
C ASN A 69 -20.99 16.98 -4.70
N LYS A 70 -21.86 17.17 -3.71
CA LYS A 70 -21.67 18.21 -2.70
C LYS A 70 -20.51 17.83 -1.77
N PRO A 71 -19.45 18.67 -1.66
CA PRO A 71 -18.34 18.38 -0.76
C PRO A 71 -18.79 18.49 0.70
N LEU A 72 -18.32 17.54 1.52
CA LEU A 72 -18.45 17.62 2.97
C LEU A 72 -17.18 18.22 3.56
N ILE A 73 -17.35 18.95 4.64
CA ILE A 73 -16.25 19.53 5.39
C ILE A 73 -15.77 18.53 6.42
N LEU A 74 -14.45 18.36 6.48
CA LEU A 74 -13.80 17.36 7.31
C LEU A 74 -13.11 18.05 8.49
N PHE A 75 -13.43 17.62 9.71
CA PHE A 75 -12.85 18.14 10.93
C PHE A 75 -12.06 17.07 11.68
N ALA A 76 -10.84 17.42 12.08
CA ALA A 76 -9.98 16.58 12.90
C ALA A 76 -10.35 16.68 14.37
N VAL A 77 -10.12 15.61 15.12
CA VAL A 77 -10.15 15.63 16.57
C VAL A 77 -9.00 16.49 17.10
N LYS A 78 -9.19 17.20 18.22
CA LYS A 78 -8.17 18.00 18.88
C LYS A 78 -6.88 17.19 19.13
N LYS A 79 -5.74 17.78 18.76
CA LYS A 79 -4.42 17.15 18.85
C LYS A 79 -3.81 17.19 20.26
N ASP A 80 -4.19 18.18 21.06
CA ASP A 80 -3.65 18.48 22.40
C ASP A 80 -4.31 17.69 23.55
N ALA A 81 -5.36 16.93 23.27
CA ALA A 81 -6.06 16.11 24.25
C ALA A 81 -5.22 14.92 24.71
N SER A 82 -5.03 14.78 26.02
CA SER A 82 -4.30 13.65 26.63
C SER A 82 -5.11 12.38 26.77
N GLU A 83 -6.44 12.48 26.67
CA GLU A 83 -7.37 11.36 26.77
C GLU A 83 -8.06 11.10 25.45
N LYS A 84 -8.64 9.89 25.30
CA LYS A 84 -9.54 9.60 24.19
C LYS A 84 -10.79 10.46 24.32
N LEU A 85 -11.00 11.32 23.33
CA LEU A 85 -12.11 12.25 23.35
C LEU A 85 -13.42 11.54 22.92
N PRO A 86 -14.54 11.86 23.59
CA PRO A 86 -15.84 11.41 23.13
C PRO A 86 -16.19 12.10 21.79
N LEU A 87 -16.70 11.31 20.84
CA LEU A 87 -16.99 11.80 19.48
C LEU A 87 -18.34 12.54 19.36
N ASN A 88 -19.11 12.57 20.45
CA ASN A 88 -20.43 13.20 20.50
C ASN A 88 -20.42 14.68 20.90
N SER A 89 -19.25 15.29 21.10
CA SER A 89 -19.12 16.72 21.42
C SER A 89 -18.40 17.47 20.32
N LYS A 90 -19.00 18.54 19.80
CA LYS A 90 -18.41 19.42 18.78
C LYS A 90 -17.08 20.02 19.20
N ASP A 91 -16.96 20.34 20.50
CA ASP A 91 -15.77 20.97 21.03
C ASP A 91 -14.51 20.13 20.87
N ASN A 92 -14.69 18.83 20.55
CA ASN A 92 -13.59 17.91 20.31
C ASN A 92 -13.05 17.96 18.85
N PHE A 93 -13.78 18.64 17.95
CA PHE A 93 -13.39 18.81 16.54
C PHE A 93 -13.11 20.28 16.26
N LYS A 94 -11.89 20.59 15.82
CA LYS A 94 -11.48 21.98 15.67
C LYS A 94 -10.79 22.28 14.34
N ASP A 95 -9.84 21.47 13.97
CA ASP A 95 -9.00 21.70 12.81
C ASP A 95 -9.56 20.98 11.56
N LYS A 96 -9.11 21.39 10.38
CA LYS A 96 -9.40 20.65 9.16
C LYS A 96 -8.72 19.29 9.21
N TYR A 97 -9.45 18.24 8.86
CA TYR A 97 -8.88 16.90 8.75
C TYR A 97 -8.15 16.75 7.42
N ASP A 98 -6.84 16.49 7.52
CA ASP A 98 -5.97 16.17 6.40
C ASP A 98 -5.10 14.99 6.83
N PRO A 99 -5.44 13.76 6.42
CA PRO A 99 -4.78 12.57 6.92
C PRO A 99 -3.36 12.44 6.35
N ILE A 100 -2.39 12.32 7.25
CA ILE A 100 -1.00 11.99 6.93
C ILE A 100 -0.80 10.50 7.18
N TYR A 101 -0.09 9.84 6.28
CA TYR A 101 0.17 8.41 6.38
C TYR A 101 1.66 8.13 6.57
N ASN A 102 1.97 7.18 7.44
CA ASN A 102 3.33 6.74 7.70
C ASN A 102 3.90 5.92 6.53
N PRO A 103 5.23 5.99 6.31
CA PRO A 103 5.91 5.07 5.41
C PRO A 103 5.68 3.62 5.80
N ASN A 104 5.58 2.76 4.82
CA ASN A 104 5.47 1.32 5.01
C ASN A 104 6.85 0.66 4.94
N PHE A 105 7.33 0.11 6.06
CA PHE A 105 8.56 -0.67 6.13
C PHE A 105 8.30 -2.18 6.22
N LYS A 106 7.06 -2.63 6.03
CA LYS A 106 6.68 -4.05 6.07
C LYS A 106 6.18 -4.57 4.71
N GLY A 107 6.33 -3.77 3.66
CA GLY A 107 5.95 -4.15 2.31
C GLY A 107 6.81 -5.30 1.77
N TYR A 108 6.18 -6.18 1.02
CA TYR A 108 6.84 -7.30 0.35
C TYR A 108 6.12 -7.66 -0.95
N SER A 109 6.84 -8.35 -1.83
CA SER A 109 6.24 -8.95 -3.00
C SER A 109 6.92 -10.26 -3.40
N LEU A 110 6.18 -11.04 -4.17
CA LEU A 110 6.64 -12.27 -4.80
C LEU A 110 6.32 -12.18 -6.28
N SER A 111 7.24 -12.65 -7.13
CA SER A 111 6.97 -12.74 -8.56
C SER A 111 7.43 -14.06 -9.15
N ILE A 112 6.73 -14.45 -10.20
CA ILE A 112 7.10 -15.53 -11.10
C ILE A 112 7.20 -14.96 -12.50
N GLY A 113 8.16 -15.42 -13.28
CA GLY A 113 8.36 -14.89 -14.62
C GLY A 113 9.20 -15.76 -15.50
N TYR A 114 9.40 -15.25 -16.70
CA TYR A 114 10.26 -15.86 -17.72
C TYR A 114 11.18 -14.80 -18.31
N SER A 115 12.46 -15.12 -18.43
CA SER A 115 13.50 -14.26 -18.99
C SER A 115 14.04 -14.85 -20.27
N VAL A 116 14.34 -13.99 -21.25
CA VAL A 116 15.00 -14.36 -22.52
C VAL A 116 16.08 -13.34 -22.83
N SER A 117 17.32 -13.59 -22.41
CA SER A 117 18.52 -12.81 -22.79
C SER A 117 18.31 -11.28 -22.79
N GLY A 118 17.65 -10.75 -21.76
CA GLY A 118 17.35 -9.31 -21.62
C GLY A 118 15.86 -9.02 -21.44
N PRO A 119 14.98 -9.27 -22.41
CA PRO A 119 13.54 -9.17 -22.23
C PRO A 119 13.03 -10.15 -21.17
N ARG A 120 12.11 -9.67 -20.30
CA ARG A 120 11.54 -10.45 -19.21
C ARG A 120 10.10 -10.08 -19.00
N ILE A 121 9.26 -11.07 -18.73
CA ILE A 121 7.88 -10.89 -18.31
C ILE A 121 7.68 -11.52 -16.95
N GLU A 122 6.96 -10.84 -16.06
CA GLU A 122 6.70 -11.34 -14.72
C GLU A 122 5.28 -11.00 -14.24
N ILE A 123 4.74 -11.87 -13.42
CA ILE A 123 3.53 -11.64 -12.63
C ILE A 123 3.99 -11.44 -11.19
N GLU A 124 3.65 -10.30 -10.62
CA GLU A 124 4.02 -9.91 -9.26
C GLU A 124 2.79 -9.72 -8.39
N GLY A 125 2.78 -10.38 -7.23
CA GLY A 125 1.85 -10.12 -6.14
C GLY A 125 2.54 -9.31 -5.05
N SER A 126 1.97 -8.19 -4.62
CA SER A 126 2.53 -7.34 -3.57
C SER A 126 1.52 -6.94 -2.50
N TYR A 127 2.04 -6.64 -1.30
CA TYR A 127 1.27 -6.13 -0.17
C TYR A 127 1.93 -4.87 0.39
N GLU A 128 1.11 -3.83 0.56
CA GLU A 128 1.47 -2.55 1.14
C GLU A 128 0.44 -2.14 2.19
N GLN A 129 0.91 -1.52 3.29
CA GLN A 129 0.04 -0.99 4.34
C GLN A 129 0.54 0.36 4.81
N PHE A 130 -0.33 1.36 4.78
CA PHE A 130 -0.05 2.73 5.22
C PHE A 130 -0.98 3.07 6.37
N LEU A 131 -0.42 3.21 7.57
CA LEU A 131 -1.15 3.60 8.77
C LEU A 131 -1.20 5.12 8.89
N ILE A 132 -2.21 5.65 9.55
CA ILE A 132 -2.31 7.08 9.88
C ILE A 132 -1.13 7.48 10.77
N ASP A 133 -0.53 8.63 10.47
CA ASP A 133 0.44 9.26 11.35
C ASP A 133 -0.27 9.85 12.57
N ASN A 134 0.01 9.27 13.73
CA ASN A 134 -0.56 9.67 15.00
C ASN A 134 0.43 10.45 15.89
N THR A 135 1.63 10.74 15.39
CA THR A 135 2.72 11.34 16.18
C THR A 135 2.41 12.77 16.64
N ILE A 136 1.59 13.49 15.90
CA ILE A 136 1.17 14.87 16.21
C ILE A 136 0.04 14.94 17.24
N TYR A 137 -0.55 13.79 17.62
CA TYR A 137 -1.61 13.71 18.61
C TYR A 137 -1.05 13.30 19.95
N LYS A 138 -1.43 14.02 21.02
CA LYS A 138 -1.01 13.67 22.38
C LYS A 138 -1.60 12.34 22.83
N ASN A 139 -2.87 12.07 22.49
CA ASN A 139 -3.46 10.74 22.53
C ASN A 139 -3.54 10.18 21.10
N GLN A 140 -2.75 9.17 20.81
CA GLN A 140 -2.61 8.58 19.48
C GLN A 140 -3.90 7.97 18.92
N GLU A 141 -4.82 7.53 19.80
CA GLU A 141 -6.13 6.98 19.40
C GLU A 141 -7.04 8.01 18.72
N ASN A 142 -6.83 9.30 18.99
CA ASN A 142 -7.63 10.37 18.42
C ASN A 142 -7.34 10.62 16.93
N ALA A 143 -6.15 10.25 16.44
CA ALA A 143 -5.70 10.51 15.07
C ALA A 143 -6.56 9.87 14.00
N LYS A 144 -7.21 8.76 14.32
CA LYS A 144 -8.03 7.98 13.38
C LYS A 144 -9.45 8.49 13.20
N TYR A 145 -9.91 9.35 14.10
CA TYR A 145 -11.30 9.84 14.04
C TYR A 145 -11.39 11.21 13.39
N PHE A 146 -12.45 11.40 12.62
CA PHE A 146 -12.78 12.69 12.02
C PHE A 146 -14.28 12.87 11.89
N ALA A 147 -14.73 14.12 11.86
CA ALA A 147 -16.11 14.46 11.65
C ALA A 147 -16.36 14.94 10.22
N LEU A 148 -17.55 14.67 9.73
CA LEU A 148 -18.07 15.03 8.41
C LEU A 148 -19.29 15.93 8.61
N SER A 149 -19.23 17.16 8.10
CA SER A 149 -20.32 18.14 8.19
C SER A 149 -20.65 18.73 6.82
N ARG A 150 -21.92 19.09 6.62
CA ARG A 150 -22.38 19.88 5.45
C ARG A 150 -22.10 21.37 5.59
N SER A 151 -21.87 21.84 6.82
CA SER A 151 -21.64 23.24 7.15
C SER A 151 -20.22 23.49 7.64
N GLU A 152 -19.75 24.74 7.52
CA GLU A 152 -18.42 25.17 7.96
C GLU A 152 -18.27 25.16 9.49
N THR A 153 -19.36 25.06 10.21
CA THR A 153 -19.36 24.98 11.67
C THR A 153 -20.05 23.72 12.15
N ILE A 154 -19.46 23.07 13.14
CA ILE A 154 -20.09 21.95 13.85
C ILE A 154 -20.95 22.53 14.98
N SER A 155 -22.21 22.09 15.07
CA SER A 155 -23.13 22.46 16.15
C SER A 155 -23.41 21.32 17.10
N ASP A 156 -23.59 21.64 18.38
CA ASP A 156 -24.05 20.74 19.45
C ASP A 156 -25.53 20.82 19.61
N SER A 157 -26.01 19.95 20.48
CA SER A 157 -27.36 19.90 20.98
C SER A 157 -28.34 19.17 20.07
N ASP A 158 -29.62 19.39 20.28
CA ASP A 158 -30.73 18.78 19.55
C ASP A 158 -30.66 18.98 18.02
N ASP A 159 -29.67 19.75 17.57
CA ASP A 159 -29.40 20.15 16.19
C ASP A 159 -28.04 19.60 15.68
N CYS A 160 -27.74 18.32 15.88
CA CYS A 160 -26.51 17.70 15.38
C CYS A 160 -26.43 17.81 13.85
N ASN A 161 -25.33 18.39 13.34
CA ASN A 161 -25.10 18.58 11.91
C ASN A 161 -23.85 17.83 11.38
N TYR A 162 -23.32 16.90 12.15
CA TYR A 162 -22.15 16.13 11.75
C TYR A 162 -22.29 14.66 12.10
N VAL A 163 -21.53 13.84 11.38
CA VAL A 163 -21.33 12.42 11.67
C VAL A 163 -19.83 12.16 11.80
N THR A 164 -19.46 11.06 12.43
CA THR A 164 -18.06 10.69 12.61
C THR A 164 -17.69 9.46 11.81
N ALA A 165 -16.43 9.36 11.44
CA ALA A 165 -15.85 8.20 10.76
C ALA A 165 -14.47 7.87 11.32
N GLU A 166 -14.04 6.61 11.14
CA GLU A 166 -12.77 6.10 11.64
C GLU A 166 -11.87 5.67 10.49
N ASN A 167 -10.67 6.28 10.39
CA ASN A 167 -9.66 5.96 9.41
C ASN A 167 -8.51 5.19 10.05
N ASN A 168 -8.46 3.89 9.85
CA ASN A 168 -7.43 3.00 10.37
C ASN A 168 -6.23 2.83 9.42
N GLY A 169 -6.16 3.64 8.35
CA GLY A 169 -5.15 3.53 7.31
C GLY A 169 -5.64 2.78 6.06
N ILE A 170 -4.71 2.43 5.20
CA ILE A 170 -4.96 1.86 3.89
C ILE A 170 -4.12 0.59 3.74
N SER A 171 -4.75 -0.51 3.32
CA SER A 171 -4.04 -1.73 2.92
C SER A 171 -4.29 -2.00 1.45
N ILE A 172 -3.24 -2.33 0.70
CA ILE A 172 -3.27 -2.52 -0.74
C ILE A 172 -2.67 -3.88 -1.07
N TYR A 173 -3.43 -4.71 -1.76
CA TYR A 173 -2.99 -5.98 -2.35
C TYR A 173 -2.99 -5.80 -3.86
N SER A 174 -1.84 -5.95 -4.50
CA SER A 174 -1.72 -5.75 -5.95
C SER A 174 -1.30 -7.03 -6.64
N LEU A 175 -1.86 -7.24 -7.84
CA LEU A 175 -1.41 -8.24 -8.79
C LEU A 175 -1.10 -7.51 -10.10
N THR A 176 0.19 -7.50 -10.50
CA THR A 176 0.66 -6.77 -11.67
C THR A 176 1.39 -7.69 -12.64
N VAL A 177 1.20 -7.43 -13.91
CA VAL A 177 2.01 -8.02 -15.00
C VAL A 177 3.02 -6.97 -15.42
N ASN A 178 4.30 -7.27 -15.26
CA ASN A 178 5.40 -6.39 -15.61
C ASN A 178 6.13 -6.92 -16.86
N THR A 179 6.47 -6.02 -17.76
CA THR A 179 7.43 -6.25 -18.83
C THR A 179 8.70 -5.52 -18.47
N CYS A 180 9.79 -6.24 -18.44
CA CYS A 180 11.11 -5.73 -18.05
C CYS A 180 12.13 -5.91 -19.17
N TYR A 181 13.17 -5.10 -19.11
CA TYR A 181 14.33 -5.22 -19.96
C TYR A 181 15.61 -5.09 -19.13
N ASP A 182 16.45 -6.12 -19.20
CA ASP A 182 17.73 -6.19 -18.53
C ASP A 182 18.82 -5.79 -19.53
N LEU A 183 19.56 -4.70 -19.26
CA LEU A 183 20.61 -4.15 -20.13
C LEU A 183 21.92 -4.91 -19.93
N ILE A 184 21.99 -6.11 -20.47
CA ILE A 184 23.14 -7.03 -20.31
C ILE A 184 24.34 -6.46 -21.06
N THR A 185 25.47 -6.27 -20.37
CA THR A 185 26.74 -5.82 -20.92
C THR A 185 27.82 -6.87 -20.66
N ILE A 186 28.53 -7.25 -21.68
CA ILE A 186 29.57 -8.28 -21.60
C ILE A 186 30.68 -7.83 -20.63
N GLY A 187 31.06 -8.70 -19.71
CA GLY A 187 32.16 -8.49 -18.78
C GLY A 187 31.85 -7.63 -17.55
N ILE A 188 30.58 -7.20 -17.35
CA ILE A 188 30.17 -6.44 -16.18
C ILE A 188 29.10 -7.24 -15.42
N PRO A 189 29.34 -7.61 -14.13
CA PRO A 189 28.38 -8.40 -13.35
C PRO A 189 27.18 -7.58 -12.86
N ILE A 190 27.20 -6.26 -13.04
CA ILE A 190 26.12 -5.35 -12.66
C ILE A 190 25.34 -4.99 -13.93
N VAL A 191 24.06 -5.32 -13.92
CA VAL A 191 23.16 -5.15 -15.07
C VAL A 191 22.02 -4.20 -14.68
N PRO A 192 21.93 -3.03 -15.34
CA PRO A 192 20.78 -2.16 -15.19
C PRO A 192 19.51 -2.84 -15.73
N ASN A 193 18.37 -2.52 -15.11
CA ASN A 193 17.08 -3.01 -15.56
C ASN A 193 16.00 -1.93 -15.47
N ILE A 194 14.98 -2.07 -16.30
CA ILE A 194 13.79 -1.22 -16.29
C ILE A 194 12.57 -2.10 -16.48
N CYS A 195 11.48 -1.80 -15.75
CA CYS A 195 10.20 -2.50 -15.88
C CYS A 195 9.04 -1.50 -15.94
N VAL A 196 8.02 -1.86 -16.69
CA VAL A 196 6.71 -1.22 -16.66
C VAL A 196 5.64 -2.29 -16.49
N GLY A 197 4.62 -1.99 -15.71
CA GLY A 197 3.58 -2.96 -15.37
C GLY A 197 2.20 -2.34 -15.28
N ILE A 198 1.22 -3.21 -15.48
CA ILE A 198 -0.20 -2.91 -15.31
C ILE A 198 -0.85 -4.05 -14.55
N GLY A 199 -1.83 -3.73 -13.71
CA GLY A 199 -2.50 -4.75 -12.91
C GLY A 199 -3.74 -4.27 -12.19
N GLY A 200 -4.23 -5.10 -11.28
CA GLY A 200 -5.33 -4.79 -10.38
C GLY A 200 -4.84 -4.69 -8.94
N SER A 201 -5.40 -3.74 -8.19
CA SER A 201 -5.13 -3.58 -6.76
C SER A 201 -6.42 -3.56 -5.97
N VAL A 202 -6.50 -4.43 -4.99
CA VAL A 202 -7.58 -4.45 -3.99
C VAL A 202 -7.16 -3.56 -2.84
N ILE A 203 -7.95 -2.51 -2.59
CA ILE A 203 -7.68 -1.50 -1.57
C ILE A 203 -8.71 -1.65 -0.46
N ASN A 204 -8.23 -1.77 0.77
CA ASN A 204 -9.06 -1.70 1.97
C ASN A 204 -8.87 -0.33 2.63
N PHE A 205 -9.94 0.45 2.68
CA PHE A 205 -9.98 1.79 3.28
C PHE A 205 -11.32 2.02 3.97
N LEU A 206 -11.31 2.53 5.20
CA LEU A 206 -12.53 2.76 6.01
C LEU A 206 -13.47 1.54 6.05
N THR A 207 -12.94 0.34 6.26
CA THR A 207 -13.64 -0.96 6.22
C THR A 207 -14.25 -1.34 4.87
N LEU A 208 -14.09 -0.50 3.85
CA LEU A 208 -14.54 -0.76 2.48
C LEU A 208 -13.42 -1.38 1.65
N THR A 209 -13.82 -2.30 0.78
CA THR A 209 -12.90 -2.93 -0.18
C THR A 209 -13.24 -2.47 -1.59
N ASN A 210 -12.24 -2.03 -2.34
CA ASN A 210 -12.41 -1.58 -3.72
C ASN A 210 -11.30 -2.15 -4.62
N LEU A 211 -11.67 -2.59 -5.82
CA LEU A 211 -10.73 -3.05 -6.84
C LEU A 211 -10.46 -1.93 -7.84
N GLN A 212 -9.19 -1.60 -8.04
CA GLN A 212 -8.76 -0.52 -8.93
C GLN A 212 -7.66 -0.98 -9.87
N LEU A 213 -7.60 -0.35 -11.04
CA LEU A 213 -6.50 -0.52 -11.97
C LEU A 213 -5.25 0.14 -11.40
N SER A 214 -4.11 -0.52 -11.51
CA SER A 214 -2.82 -0.02 -11.06
C SER A 214 -1.77 -0.05 -12.17
N TYR A 215 -0.88 0.92 -12.13
CA TYR A 215 0.28 1.06 -13.01
C TYR A 215 1.53 1.08 -12.16
N GLN A 216 2.57 0.38 -12.62
CA GLN A 216 3.85 0.28 -11.93
C GLN A 216 5.00 0.58 -12.89
N ALA A 217 6.02 1.27 -12.40
CA ALA A 217 7.29 1.44 -13.08
C ALA A 217 8.43 1.14 -12.10
N LYS A 218 9.47 0.46 -12.57
CA LYS A 218 10.66 0.12 -11.79
C LYS A 218 11.90 0.39 -12.61
N ALA A 219 12.99 0.78 -11.95
CA ALA A 219 14.31 0.87 -12.53
C ALA A 219 15.37 0.59 -11.47
N GLY A 220 16.42 -0.11 -11.82
CA GLY A 220 17.45 -0.46 -10.85
C GLY A 220 18.60 -1.25 -11.41
N LEU A 221 19.27 -1.94 -10.52
CA LEU A 221 20.46 -2.72 -10.78
C LEU A 221 20.30 -4.13 -10.28
N GLN A 222 20.84 -5.09 -11.00
CA GLN A 222 20.91 -6.47 -10.61
C GLN A 222 22.35 -6.97 -10.67
N TYR A 223 22.67 -7.92 -9.81
CA TYR A 223 23.98 -8.54 -9.70
C TYR A 223 23.85 -10.06 -9.76
N PHE A 224 24.58 -10.69 -10.66
CA PHE A 224 24.61 -12.15 -10.80
C PHE A 224 25.52 -12.78 -9.74
N LEU A 225 24.94 -13.42 -8.74
CA LEU A 225 25.69 -14.22 -7.76
C LEU A 225 26.13 -15.55 -8.37
N SER A 226 25.30 -16.08 -9.26
CA SER A 226 25.56 -17.29 -10.05
C SER A 226 24.66 -17.25 -11.29
N PRO A 227 24.84 -18.13 -12.27
CA PRO A 227 23.96 -18.23 -13.44
C PRO A 227 22.47 -18.43 -13.09
N LYS A 228 22.20 -18.93 -11.89
CA LYS A 228 20.84 -19.22 -11.42
C LYS A 228 20.34 -18.31 -10.30
N VAL A 229 21.19 -17.45 -9.74
CA VAL A 229 20.84 -16.61 -8.59
C VAL A 229 21.23 -15.16 -8.85
N ILE A 230 20.26 -14.28 -8.86
CA ILE A 230 20.44 -12.85 -9.11
C ILE A 230 19.94 -12.08 -7.88
N MET A 231 20.74 -11.18 -7.36
CA MET A 231 20.31 -10.14 -6.42
C MET A 231 19.93 -8.88 -7.20
N PHE A 232 18.95 -8.14 -6.71
CA PHE A 232 18.57 -6.88 -7.34
C PHE A 232 18.13 -5.83 -6.31
N ILE A 233 18.29 -4.57 -6.72
CA ILE A 233 17.74 -3.40 -6.04
C ILE A 233 17.13 -2.48 -7.09
N ASN A 234 15.86 -2.12 -6.90
CA ASN A 234 15.14 -1.22 -7.80
C ASN A 234 14.48 -0.09 -7.01
N GLY A 235 14.43 1.09 -7.60
CA GLY A 235 13.44 2.10 -7.27
C GLY A 235 12.14 1.79 -8.00
N TYR A 236 11.00 1.97 -7.34
CA TYR A 236 9.71 1.75 -7.98
C TYR A 236 8.72 2.86 -7.64
N ALA A 237 7.74 3.04 -8.52
CA ALA A 237 6.59 3.88 -8.31
C ALA A 237 5.33 3.15 -8.77
N GLN A 238 4.27 3.27 -7.98
CA GLN A 238 2.95 2.69 -8.30
C GLN A 238 1.86 3.75 -8.17
N LYS A 239 0.95 3.75 -9.13
CA LYS A 239 -0.20 4.64 -9.18
C LYS A 239 -1.48 3.83 -9.34
N LEU A 240 -2.49 4.15 -8.53
CA LEU A 240 -3.82 3.57 -8.64
C LEU A 240 -4.77 4.56 -9.33
N SER A 241 -5.63 4.04 -10.20
CA SER A 241 -6.56 4.84 -10.97
C SER A 241 -7.92 4.92 -10.26
N ASN A 242 -8.57 6.11 -10.34
CA ASN A 242 -9.98 6.30 -9.94
C ASN A 242 -10.38 5.79 -8.55
N THR A 243 -9.61 6.11 -7.53
CA THR A 243 -9.90 5.70 -6.15
C THR A 243 -11.11 6.44 -5.59
N ASN A 244 -12.26 5.77 -5.64
CA ASN A 244 -13.54 6.28 -5.15
C ASN A 244 -14.20 5.21 -4.25
N PHE A 245 -14.37 5.53 -2.98
CA PHE A 245 -15.00 4.67 -1.97
C PHE A 245 -16.40 5.17 -1.68
N LYS A 246 -17.41 4.45 -2.14
CA LYS A 246 -18.83 4.80 -1.96
C LYS A 246 -19.35 4.26 -0.64
N ASN A 247 -20.31 4.99 -0.04
CA ASN A 247 -21.01 4.60 1.19
C ASN A 247 -20.04 4.33 2.35
N ILE A 248 -19.19 5.31 2.67
CA ILE A 248 -18.31 5.24 3.83
C ILE A 248 -19.14 5.01 5.09
N PRO A 249 -18.78 4.03 5.94
CA PRO A 249 -19.44 3.83 7.21
C PRO A 249 -19.24 5.05 8.10
N VAL A 250 -20.34 5.57 8.63
CA VAL A 250 -20.34 6.71 9.53
C VAL A 250 -21.15 6.38 10.79
N GLU A 251 -20.73 6.95 11.91
CA GLU A 251 -21.42 6.83 13.19
C GLU A 251 -22.23 8.10 13.45
N TYR A 252 -23.49 7.92 13.81
CA TYR A 252 -24.40 8.99 14.20
C TYR A 252 -24.37 9.16 15.72
N ASN A 253 -24.14 10.37 16.19
CA ASN A 253 -24.10 10.68 17.62
C ASN A 253 -25.51 10.76 18.21
N ASN A 254 -26.20 9.63 18.35
CA ASN A 254 -27.54 9.45 18.93
C ASN A 254 -28.69 10.26 18.30
N PHE A 255 -28.43 11.10 17.30
CA PHE A 255 -29.42 11.98 16.66
C PHE A 255 -29.31 11.87 15.14
N ASN A 256 -30.49 11.99 14.48
CA ASN A 256 -30.52 12.21 13.04
C ASN A 256 -29.99 13.62 12.72
N LEU A 257 -29.37 13.78 11.56
CA LEU A 257 -28.98 15.11 11.11
C LEU A 257 -30.20 16.03 11.03
N LYS A 258 -30.02 17.31 11.40
CA LYS A 258 -31.05 18.33 11.28
C LYS A 258 -31.46 18.57 9.83
N ASP A 259 -30.45 18.59 8.94
CA ASP A 259 -30.65 18.87 7.52
C ASP A 259 -31.21 17.65 6.76
N ASN A 260 -31.92 17.93 5.68
CA ASN A 260 -32.36 16.89 4.75
C ASN A 260 -31.30 16.62 3.65
N PRO A 261 -31.04 15.35 3.33
CA PRO A 261 -31.53 14.12 3.96
C PRO A 261 -30.96 13.92 5.36
N LYS A 262 -31.76 13.34 6.28
CA LYS A 262 -31.36 13.05 7.67
C LYS A 262 -30.24 12.02 7.80
N HIS A 263 -29.99 11.25 6.74
CA HIS A 263 -28.91 10.30 6.63
C HIS A 263 -27.99 10.70 5.50
N ILE A 264 -26.68 10.55 5.69
CA ILE A 264 -25.69 10.81 4.67
C ILE A 264 -25.10 9.51 4.14
N SER A 265 -24.81 9.48 2.84
CA SER A 265 -24.09 8.38 2.19
C SER A 265 -22.80 8.94 1.57
N PRO A 266 -21.79 9.22 2.39
CA PRO A 266 -20.61 9.89 1.92
C PRO A 266 -19.74 8.97 1.07
N SER A 267 -19.02 9.57 0.12
CA SER A 267 -18.06 8.88 -0.75
C SER A 267 -16.72 9.60 -0.69
N ALA A 268 -15.64 8.86 -0.39
CA ALA A 268 -14.30 9.42 -0.41
C ALA A 268 -13.66 9.25 -1.77
N LYS A 269 -12.95 10.28 -2.20
CA LYS A 269 -12.11 10.27 -3.40
C LYS A 269 -10.73 10.81 -3.03
N PHE A 270 -9.69 10.17 -3.51
CA PHE A 270 -8.32 10.66 -3.40
C PHE A 270 -7.38 9.94 -4.37
N ASP A 271 -6.24 10.55 -4.62
CA ASP A 271 -5.21 9.98 -5.48
C ASP A 271 -4.28 9.13 -4.64
N ILE A 272 -4.20 7.84 -4.92
CA ILE A 272 -3.29 6.91 -4.25
C ILE A 272 -2.08 6.66 -5.16
N ASN A 273 -0.94 7.20 -4.75
CA ASN A 273 0.35 6.95 -5.36
C ASN A 273 1.34 6.59 -4.26
N PHE A 274 2.29 5.74 -4.54
CA PHE A 274 3.39 5.47 -3.63
C PHE A 274 4.64 5.07 -4.40
N PHE A 275 5.78 5.29 -3.79
CA PHE A 275 7.07 4.98 -4.37
C PHE A 275 8.00 4.45 -3.30
N GLY A 276 9.02 3.73 -3.69
CA GLY A 276 9.95 3.15 -2.74
C GLY A 276 11.13 2.47 -3.39
N LEU A 277 11.78 1.69 -2.57
CA LEU A 277 12.85 0.79 -2.99
C LEU A 277 12.36 -0.64 -2.88
N GLU A 278 12.82 -1.51 -3.73
CA GLU A 278 12.69 -2.95 -3.55
C GLU A 278 14.07 -3.60 -3.63
N CYS A 279 14.34 -4.53 -2.75
CA CYS A 279 15.53 -5.37 -2.83
C CYS A 279 15.12 -6.84 -2.68
N GLY A 280 15.73 -7.69 -3.49
CA GLY A 280 15.31 -9.08 -3.55
C GLY A 280 16.29 -10.01 -4.21
N MET A 281 15.85 -11.25 -4.30
CA MET A 281 16.57 -12.32 -4.97
C MET A 281 15.67 -13.01 -6.00
N ARG A 282 16.27 -13.40 -7.11
CA ARG A 282 15.63 -14.14 -8.19
C ARG A 282 16.37 -15.47 -8.38
N PHE A 283 15.61 -16.55 -8.48
CA PHE A 283 16.11 -17.90 -8.72
C PHE A 283 15.60 -18.38 -10.07
N ILE A 284 16.54 -18.75 -10.96
CA ILE A 284 16.26 -19.20 -12.33
C ILE A 284 16.40 -20.74 -12.38
N PHE A 285 15.50 -21.37 -13.11
CA PHE A 285 15.42 -22.83 -13.22
C PHE A 285 15.80 -23.33 -14.63
#